data_d42801027038ce96234c8a073540bbdf
#
_entry.id   d42801027038ce96234c8a073540bbdf
#
_cell.length_a   1.000
_cell.length_b   1.000
_cell.length_c   1.000
_cell.angle_alpha   90.00
_cell.angle_beta   90.00
_cell.angle_gamma   90.00
#
_symmetry.space_group_name_H-M   'P 1'
#
loop_
_entity.id
_entity.type
_entity.pdbx_description
1 polymer ?
#
loop_
_entity_poly.entity_id
_entity_poly.type
_entity_poly.pdbx_seq_one_letter_code
_entity_poly.pdbx_strand_id
1 'polypeptide(L)'
;MAQEIELKFIVESGSVDALRTHLHQLTGEHHAPVQLQNIYYETQDLWLRRHDRGLRIRGVDGRYEMTMKIGGRVVGGLHQRPEYNIDINQPELELGRFPTEVWPEGTLPDGLAERVKPLFSTDFAREKWLVNEGKSRIEIALDLGEVKAGEFQEPICELELELLEGHAEDVLKLARKLVTQSGLRQGSLSKAARGYHLAQGNEPRLLRPTEIMRVAPKSSVEQGFEASLELALSQWQYHEELWVRGVKGAKAEVLAAMALVRHSLTLFGGIVPRKASAHLRDLLTQVEALMASEVSAETAIYSPQTATAKLTLTEFLVTRGWRTFLDAKAQGKIDDSFKRFADIHLSRHAAELKTIFGHPLGDQYGDQLIRLARNIDSILLLSGAYDGPQARAWLENWQGLLYAIKTRQHIEIEHFRNEAISQEPFWLHSGKR
;
A
#
# COMPACT_ATOMS: atom_id res chain seq x y z
N MET A 1 -1.13 1.92 -26.36
CA MET A 1 -0.80 1.88 -24.92
C MET A 1 -1.76 2.80 -24.20
N ALA A 2 -2.65 2.24 -23.42
CA ALA A 2 -3.47 3.01 -22.49
C ALA A 2 -2.80 2.96 -21.11
N GLN A 3 -2.82 4.06 -20.37
CA GLN A 3 -2.45 4.04 -18.97
C GLN A 3 -3.73 3.84 -18.15
N GLU A 4 -3.87 2.70 -17.51
CA GLU A 4 -4.95 2.44 -16.57
C GLU A 4 -4.70 3.24 -15.29
N ILE A 5 -5.70 4.00 -14.86
CA ILE A 5 -5.75 4.68 -13.55
C ILE A 5 -7.02 4.22 -12.86
N GLU A 6 -6.86 3.43 -11.81
CA GLU A 6 -7.95 2.74 -11.12
C GLU A 6 -7.78 2.85 -9.60
N LEU A 7 -8.84 3.23 -8.91
CA LEU A 7 -8.93 3.17 -7.45
C LEU A 7 -9.88 2.04 -7.04
N LYS A 8 -9.41 1.18 -6.13
CA LYS A 8 -10.13 -0.01 -5.69
C LYS A 8 -10.61 0.09 -4.25
N PHE A 9 -11.86 -0.35 -4.03
CA PHE A 9 -12.43 -0.63 -2.72
C PHE A 9 -12.87 -2.09 -2.62
N ILE A 10 -12.65 -2.68 -1.46
CA ILE A 10 -13.34 -3.91 -1.07
C ILE A 10 -14.67 -3.51 -0.45
N VAL A 11 -15.74 -4.18 -0.84
CA VAL A 11 -17.09 -3.92 -0.34
C VAL A 11 -17.44 -4.98 0.70
N GLU A 12 -17.94 -4.56 1.85
CA GLU A 12 -18.54 -5.46 2.82
C GLU A 12 -19.78 -6.11 2.21
N SER A 13 -19.89 -7.43 2.27
CA SER A 13 -20.95 -8.17 1.57
C SER A 13 -22.37 -7.72 1.96
N GLY A 14 -22.58 -7.40 3.24
CA GLY A 14 -23.85 -6.89 3.73
C GLY A 14 -24.21 -5.46 3.31
N SER A 15 -23.24 -4.73 2.73
CA SER A 15 -23.41 -3.32 2.31
C SER A 15 -23.67 -3.17 0.81
N VAL A 16 -23.66 -4.26 0.04
CA VAL A 16 -23.76 -4.23 -1.44
C VAL A 16 -25.06 -3.56 -1.92
N ASP A 17 -26.21 -3.91 -1.34
CA ASP A 17 -27.50 -3.36 -1.77
C ASP A 17 -27.63 -1.87 -1.46
N ALA A 18 -27.16 -1.43 -0.30
CA ALA A 18 -27.13 -0.02 0.07
C ALA A 18 -26.18 0.76 -0.86
N LEU A 19 -25.01 0.21 -1.18
CA LEU A 19 -24.07 0.80 -2.13
C LEU A 19 -24.69 0.92 -3.52
N ARG A 20 -25.30 -0.14 -4.03
CA ARG A 20 -25.97 -0.14 -5.33
C ARG A 20 -27.06 0.94 -5.39
N THR A 21 -27.88 1.06 -4.35
CA THR A 21 -28.90 2.11 -4.25
C THR A 21 -28.28 3.50 -4.32
N HIS A 22 -27.16 3.72 -3.64
CA HIS A 22 -26.44 4.99 -3.69
C HIS A 22 -25.87 5.27 -5.09
N LEU A 23 -25.28 4.26 -5.74
CA LEU A 23 -24.72 4.39 -7.09
C LEU A 23 -25.80 4.73 -8.13
N HIS A 24 -27.00 4.18 -7.99
CA HIS A 24 -28.14 4.52 -8.87
C HIS A 24 -28.63 5.97 -8.74
N GLN A 25 -28.25 6.67 -7.66
CA GLN A 25 -28.56 8.10 -7.48
C GLN A 25 -27.57 9.01 -8.21
N LEU A 26 -26.43 8.48 -8.67
CA LEU A 26 -25.45 9.25 -9.41
C LEU A 26 -25.98 9.56 -10.81
N THR A 27 -25.70 10.78 -11.29
CA THR A 27 -26.04 11.18 -12.68
C THR A 27 -25.06 10.52 -13.65
N GLY A 28 -25.58 9.66 -14.53
CA GLY A 28 -24.72 8.95 -15.49
C GLY A 28 -25.46 7.80 -16.18
N GLU A 29 -24.74 7.01 -16.96
CA GLU A 29 -25.25 5.81 -17.61
C GLU A 29 -25.07 4.61 -16.71
N HIS A 30 -26.09 3.77 -16.60
CA HIS A 30 -26.04 2.51 -15.90
C HIS A 30 -26.10 1.34 -16.90
N HIS A 31 -25.22 0.37 -16.69
CA HIS A 31 -25.16 -0.89 -17.43
C HIS A 31 -25.43 -2.05 -16.49
N ALA A 32 -26.45 -2.86 -16.81
CA ALA A 32 -26.80 -4.04 -16.03
C ALA A 32 -25.62 -5.02 -15.90
N PRO A 33 -25.62 -5.86 -14.86
CA PRO A 33 -24.55 -6.82 -14.65
C PRO A 33 -24.30 -7.74 -15.85
N VAL A 34 -23.05 -7.90 -16.23
CA VAL A 34 -22.59 -8.81 -17.29
C VAL A 34 -21.57 -9.77 -16.70
N GLN A 35 -21.67 -11.04 -17.04
CA GLN A 35 -20.75 -12.07 -16.56
C GLN A 35 -19.43 -11.99 -17.29
N LEU A 36 -18.34 -11.83 -16.53
CA LEU A 36 -16.96 -11.83 -17.01
C LEU A 36 -16.26 -13.07 -16.55
N GLN A 37 -15.60 -13.77 -17.46
CA GLN A 37 -14.72 -14.90 -17.17
C GLN A 37 -13.31 -14.53 -17.58
N ASN A 38 -12.37 -14.65 -16.66
CA ASN A 38 -10.95 -14.39 -16.92
C ASN A 38 -10.13 -15.61 -16.57
N ILE A 39 -9.23 -15.99 -17.48
CA ILE A 39 -8.21 -16.98 -17.21
C ILE A 39 -6.86 -16.25 -17.21
N TYR A 40 -6.12 -16.43 -16.12
CA TYR A 40 -4.78 -15.88 -15.95
C TYR A 40 -3.74 -16.94 -16.24
N TYR A 41 -2.73 -16.53 -16.97
CA TYR A 41 -1.68 -17.42 -17.49
C TYR A 41 -0.34 -17.08 -16.86
N GLU A 42 0.46 -18.12 -16.64
CA GLU A 42 1.80 -17.97 -16.07
C GLU A 42 2.69 -19.15 -16.46
N THR A 43 3.98 -18.99 -16.34
CA THR A 43 4.93 -20.09 -16.41
C THR A 43 5.06 -20.77 -15.04
N GLN A 44 5.58 -22.02 -15.03
CA GLN A 44 5.81 -22.75 -13.78
C GLN A 44 6.78 -22.02 -12.84
N ASP A 45 7.76 -21.30 -13.38
CA ASP A 45 8.74 -20.52 -12.62
C ASP A 45 8.32 -19.06 -12.38
N LEU A 46 7.04 -18.72 -12.60
CA LEU A 46 6.47 -17.39 -12.40
C LEU A 46 7.20 -16.28 -13.18
N TRP A 47 7.58 -16.56 -14.40
CA TRP A 47 8.34 -15.62 -15.24
C TRP A 47 7.63 -14.29 -15.43
N LEU A 48 6.32 -14.30 -15.75
CA LEU A 48 5.53 -13.07 -15.94
C LEU A 48 5.52 -12.23 -14.66
N ARG A 49 5.19 -12.84 -13.52
CA ARG A 49 5.14 -12.13 -12.23
C ARG A 49 6.51 -11.58 -11.82
N ARG A 50 7.59 -12.34 -12.02
CA ARG A 50 8.96 -11.90 -11.72
C ARG A 50 9.41 -10.71 -12.58
N HIS A 51 8.76 -10.48 -13.72
CA HIS A 51 8.99 -9.35 -14.61
C HIS A 51 7.86 -8.30 -14.54
N ASP A 52 7.08 -8.29 -13.45
CA ASP A 52 5.97 -7.36 -13.24
C ASP A 52 4.94 -7.35 -14.39
N ARG A 53 4.59 -8.53 -14.90
CA ARG A 53 3.58 -8.73 -15.95
C ARG A 53 2.44 -9.60 -15.45
N GLY A 54 1.23 -9.25 -15.90
CA GLY A 54 0.03 -10.05 -15.68
C GLY A 54 -0.68 -10.28 -17.00
N LEU A 55 -0.87 -11.54 -17.37
CA LEU A 55 -1.48 -11.97 -18.63
C LEU A 55 -2.81 -12.67 -18.38
N ARG A 56 -3.86 -12.23 -19.07
CA ARG A 56 -5.16 -12.88 -19.01
C ARG A 56 -5.85 -12.92 -20.36
N ILE A 57 -6.77 -13.88 -20.50
CA ILE A 57 -7.83 -13.84 -21.52
C ILE A 57 -9.15 -13.60 -20.79
N ARG A 58 -9.91 -12.62 -21.24
CA ARG A 58 -11.26 -12.30 -20.77
C ARG A 58 -12.28 -12.73 -21.80
N GLY A 59 -13.30 -13.46 -21.36
CA GLY A 59 -14.46 -13.81 -22.16
C GLY A 59 -15.71 -13.07 -21.66
N VAL A 60 -16.47 -12.48 -22.63
CA VAL A 60 -17.75 -11.81 -22.39
C VAL A 60 -18.64 -12.09 -23.60
N ASP A 61 -19.78 -12.72 -23.41
CA ASP A 61 -20.77 -12.95 -24.46
C ASP A 61 -20.20 -13.53 -25.77
N GLY A 62 -19.27 -14.48 -25.65
CA GLY A 62 -18.63 -15.13 -26.79
C GLY A 62 -17.55 -14.29 -27.50
N ARG A 63 -17.19 -13.13 -26.95
CA ARG A 63 -16.06 -12.30 -27.37
C ARG A 63 -14.89 -12.51 -26.43
N TYR A 64 -13.67 -12.44 -26.95
CA TYR A 64 -12.47 -12.66 -26.17
C TYR A 64 -11.49 -11.51 -26.34
N GLU A 65 -10.83 -11.17 -25.26
CA GLU A 65 -9.79 -10.15 -25.19
C GLU A 65 -8.58 -10.69 -24.44
N MET A 66 -7.41 -10.58 -25.03
CA MET A 66 -6.13 -10.87 -24.39
C MET A 66 -5.56 -9.57 -23.83
N THR A 67 -5.23 -9.57 -22.53
CA THR A 67 -4.73 -8.40 -21.82
C THR A 67 -3.36 -8.69 -21.22
N MET A 68 -2.42 -7.76 -21.42
CA MET A 68 -1.15 -7.70 -20.68
C MET A 68 -1.12 -6.42 -19.85
N LYS A 69 -1.01 -6.57 -18.53
CA LYS A 69 -0.74 -5.47 -17.59
C LYS A 69 0.72 -5.49 -17.19
N ILE A 70 1.36 -4.34 -17.25
CA ILE A 70 2.77 -4.18 -16.86
C ILE A 70 2.81 -3.51 -15.49
N GLY A 71 3.86 -3.75 -14.71
CA GLY A 71 4.09 -3.10 -13.43
C GLY A 71 4.07 -1.58 -13.54
N GLY A 72 3.50 -0.96 -12.53
CA GLY A 72 3.35 0.48 -12.43
C GLY A 72 3.42 0.94 -10.98
N ARG A 73 2.82 2.09 -10.68
CA ARG A 73 2.75 2.65 -9.33
C ARG A 73 1.42 2.28 -8.67
N VAL A 74 1.49 1.95 -7.38
CA VAL A 74 0.31 1.74 -6.53
C VAL A 74 0.44 2.58 -5.27
N VAL A 75 -0.53 3.44 -5.02
CA VAL A 75 -0.60 4.25 -3.79
C VAL A 75 -1.99 4.08 -3.18
N GLY A 76 -2.06 3.44 -2.02
CA GLY A 76 -3.32 3.27 -1.28
C GLY A 76 -4.45 2.58 -2.04
N GLY A 77 -4.14 1.76 -3.04
CA GLY A 77 -5.14 1.13 -3.92
C GLY A 77 -5.45 1.92 -5.19
N LEU A 78 -4.85 3.11 -5.38
CA LEU A 78 -4.81 3.78 -6.67
C LEU A 78 -3.69 3.17 -7.51
N HIS A 79 -4.07 2.46 -8.56
CA HIS A 79 -3.17 1.81 -9.51
C HIS A 79 -2.98 2.70 -10.72
N GLN A 80 -1.72 2.88 -11.14
CA GLN A 80 -1.34 3.56 -12.37
C GLN A 80 -0.37 2.65 -13.12
N ARG A 81 -0.83 2.00 -14.19
CA ARG A 81 -0.02 1.02 -14.92
C ARG A 81 -0.36 0.95 -16.41
N PRO A 82 0.62 0.62 -17.27
CA PRO A 82 0.35 0.33 -18.67
C PRO A 82 -0.50 -0.92 -18.83
N GLU A 83 -1.49 -0.83 -19.72
CA GLU A 83 -2.34 -1.95 -20.11
C GLU A 83 -2.43 -2.05 -21.62
N TYR A 84 -2.35 -3.28 -22.12
CA TYR A 84 -2.44 -3.62 -23.54
C TYR A 84 -3.55 -4.64 -23.74
N ASN A 85 -4.59 -4.24 -24.46
CA ASN A 85 -5.77 -5.05 -24.77
C ASN A 85 -5.79 -5.39 -26.26
N ILE A 86 -6.01 -6.66 -26.60
CA ILE A 86 -6.06 -7.17 -27.96
C ILE A 86 -7.27 -8.07 -28.10
N ASP A 87 -8.19 -7.72 -29.00
CA ASP A 87 -9.30 -8.59 -29.35
C ASP A 87 -8.79 -9.84 -30.09
N ILE A 88 -9.25 -11.00 -29.67
CA ILE A 88 -8.92 -12.31 -30.24
C ILE A 88 -10.20 -13.07 -30.60
N ASN A 89 -10.10 -13.91 -31.63
CA ASN A 89 -11.29 -14.63 -32.12
C ASN A 89 -11.60 -15.89 -31.31
N GLN A 90 -10.60 -16.48 -30.69
CA GLN A 90 -10.68 -17.71 -29.89
C GLN A 90 -10.01 -17.47 -28.53
N PRO A 91 -10.37 -18.20 -27.47
CA PRO A 91 -9.74 -18.07 -26.15
C PRO A 91 -8.34 -18.75 -26.13
N GLU A 92 -7.48 -18.38 -27.06
CA GLU A 92 -6.12 -18.88 -27.21
C GLU A 92 -5.14 -17.71 -27.21
N LEU A 93 -3.97 -17.92 -26.58
CA LEU A 93 -2.95 -16.89 -26.49
C LEU A 93 -2.28 -16.64 -27.84
N GLU A 94 -2.20 -15.38 -28.22
CA GLU A 94 -1.50 -14.89 -29.40
C GLU A 94 -0.43 -13.87 -28.97
N LEU A 95 0.60 -14.31 -28.18
CA LEU A 95 1.57 -13.43 -27.54
C LEU A 95 2.35 -12.56 -28.52
N GLY A 96 2.57 -13.03 -29.74
CA GLY A 96 3.25 -12.27 -30.78
C GLY A 96 2.49 -11.04 -31.29
N ARG A 97 1.21 -10.88 -30.92
CA ARG A 97 0.41 -9.69 -31.26
C ARG A 97 0.64 -8.52 -30.31
N PHE A 98 1.25 -8.75 -29.14
CA PHE A 98 1.64 -7.65 -28.25
C PHE A 98 2.77 -6.85 -28.87
N PRO A 99 2.77 -5.50 -28.69
CA PRO A 99 3.87 -4.66 -29.15
C PRO A 99 5.16 -4.98 -28.38
N THR A 100 6.30 -4.65 -29.00
CA THR A 100 7.63 -5.02 -28.49
C THR A 100 7.94 -4.45 -27.10
N GLU A 101 7.43 -3.28 -26.79
CA GLU A 101 7.62 -2.63 -25.48
C GLU A 101 6.99 -3.40 -24.30
N VAL A 102 6.11 -4.35 -24.57
CA VAL A 102 5.55 -5.25 -23.55
C VAL A 102 6.62 -6.14 -22.93
N TRP A 103 7.64 -6.50 -23.73
CA TRP A 103 8.67 -7.46 -23.34
C TRP A 103 9.89 -6.77 -22.73
N PRO A 104 10.52 -7.33 -21.69
CA PRO A 104 11.63 -6.69 -20.97
C PRO A 104 12.80 -6.27 -21.87
N GLU A 105 13.11 -7.08 -22.88
CA GLU A 105 14.21 -6.86 -23.82
C GLU A 105 13.74 -6.39 -25.20
N GLY A 106 12.49 -5.93 -25.31
CA GLY A 106 11.88 -5.48 -26.54
C GLY A 106 11.54 -6.59 -27.54
N THR A 107 11.61 -7.85 -27.13
CA THR A 107 11.24 -9.02 -27.94
C THR A 107 10.55 -10.08 -27.09
N LEU A 108 9.58 -10.79 -27.66
CA LEU A 108 8.98 -11.96 -27.02
C LEU A 108 10.08 -13.00 -26.74
N PRO A 109 10.28 -13.39 -25.46
CA PRO A 109 11.31 -14.38 -25.14
C PRO A 109 11.06 -15.73 -25.82
N ASP A 110 12.13 -16.34 -26.33
CA ASP A 110 12.07 -17.65 -26.97
C ASP A 110 11.47 -18.71 -26.02
N GLY A 111 10.55 -19.50 -26.52
CA GLY A 111 9.90 -20.58 -25.77
C GLY A 111 8.94 -20.13 -24.69
N LEU A 112 8.67 -18.83 -24.52
CA LEU A 112 7.74 -18.36 -23.53
C LEU A 112 6.30 -18.80 -23.81
N ALA A 113 5.89 -18.71 -25.08
CA ALA A 113 4.54 -19.07 -25.52
C ALA A 113 4.18 -20.53 -25.19
N GLU A 114 5.15 -21.44 -25.29
CA GLU A 114 4.96 -22.86 -24.98
C GLU A 114 4.94 -23.17 -23.50
N ARG A 115 5.55 -22.32 -22.68
CA ARG A 115 5.66 -22.48 -21.22
C ARG A 115 4.50 -21.86 -20.45
N VAL A 116 3.78 -20.91 -21.06
CA VAL A 116 2.67 -20.21 -20.41
C VAL A 116 1.42 -21.08 -20.40
N LYS A 117 0.87 -21.32 -19.22
CA LYS A 117 -0.31 -22.18 -18.99
C LYS A 117 -1.32 -21.49 -18.10
N PRO A 118 -2.62 -21.86 -18.14
CA PRO A 118 -3.61 -21.39 -17.18
C PRO A 118 -3.16 -21.66 -15.75
N LEU A 119 -3.23 -20.66 -14.89
CA LEU A 119 -2.84 -20.76 -13.48
C LEU A 119 -4.03 -20.60 -12.53
N PHE A 120 -4.86 -19.59 -12.74
CA PHE A 120 -6.06 -19.33 -11.97
C PHE A 120 -7.10 -18.61 -12.82
N SER A 121 -8.32 -18.51 -12.31
CA SER A 121 -9.42 -17.85 -12.98
C SER A 121 -10.17 -16.90 -12.05
N THR A 122 -10.85 -15.93 -12.64
CA THR A 122 -11.85 -15.11 -11.95
C THR A 122 -13.16 -15.16 -12.74
N ASP A 123 -14.26 -15.32 -12.03
CA ASP A 123 -15.60 -15.40 -12.59
C ASP A 123 -16.50 -14.49 -11.77
N PHE A 124 -17.00 -13.39 -12.36
CA PHE A 124 -17.78 -12.39 -11.64
C PHE A 124 -18.73 -11.63 -12.54
N ALA A 125 -19.83 -11.19 -11.96
CA ALA A 125 -20.76 -10.26 -12.57
C ALA A 125 -20.25 -8.82 -12.36
N ARG A 126 -20.11 -8.06 -13.44
CA ARG A 126 -19.71 -6.64 -13.43
C ARG A 126 -20.88 -5.76 -13.78
N GLU A 127 -21.31 -4.94 -12.84
CA GLU A 127 -22.29 -3.87 -13.01
C GLU A 127 -21.58 -2.52 -13.11
N LYS A 128 -21.96 -1.66 -14.04
CA LYS A 128 -21.22 -0.44 -14.35
C LYS A 128 -22.07 0.82 -14.28
N TRP A 129 -21.44 1.91 -13.87
CA TRP A 129 -21.96 3.28 -13.96
C TRP A 129 -20.91 4.16 -14.61
N LEU A 130 -21.27 4.85 -15.69
CA LEU A 130 -20.42 5.85 -16.33
C LEU A 130 -20.85 7.22 -15.85
N VAL A 131 -19.98 7.88 -15.09
CA VAL A 131 -20.26 9.16 -14.45
C VAL A 131 -19.25 10.22 -14.85
N ASN A 132 -19.67 11.49 -14.78
CA ASN A 132 -18.77 12.63 -14.95
C ASN A 132 -18.51 13.23 -13.57
N GLU A 133 -17.22 13.49 -13.28
CA GLU A 133 -16.78 14.23 -12.11
C GLU A 133 -15.79 15.31 -12.56
N GLY A 134 -16.12 16.58 -12.34
CA GLY A 134 -15.33 17.70 -12.87
C GLY A 134 -15.24 17.67 -14.39
N LYS A 135 -14.04 17.54 -14.91
CA LYS A 135 -13.78 17.39 -16.36
C LYS A 135 -13.46 15.94 -16.76
N SER A 136 -13.64 15.02 -15.84
CA SER A 136 -13.27 13.62 -16.03
C SER A 136 -14.48 12.73 -16.25
N ARG A 137 -14.27 11.69 -17.06
CA ARG A 137 -15.21 10.58 -17.24
C ARG A 137 -14.67 9.36 -16.52
N ILE A 138 -15.49 8.80 -15.63
CA ILE A 138 -15.08 7.71 -14.73
C ILE A 138 -16.07 6.55 -14.87
N GLU A 139 -15.54 5.35 -15.03
CA GLU A 139 -16.30 4.11 -14.91
C GLU A 139 -16.25 3.62 -13.45
N ILE A 140 -17.42 3.41 -12.86
CA ILE A 140 -17.56 2.72 -11.59
C ILE A 140 -17.99 1.29 -11.91
N ALA A 141 -17.24 0.29 -11.43
CA ALA A 141 -17.55 -1.11 -11.64
C ALA A 141 -17.72 -1.82 -10.30
N LEU A 142 -18.90 -2.42 -10.08
CA LEU A 142 -19.18 -3.30 -8.95
C LEU A 142 -19.02 -4.75 -9.42
N ASP A 143 -18.05 -5.45 -8.85
CA ASP A 143 -17.69 -6.83 -9.20
C ASP A 143 -18.08 -7.79 -8.10
N LEU A 144 -18.93 -8.75 -8.41
CA LEU A 144 -19.42 -9.77 -7.49
C LEU A 144 -19.18 -11.17 -8.09
N GLY A 145 -18.39 -11.99 -7.41
CA GLY A 145 -18.06 -13.33 -7.89
C GLY A 145 -16.95 -13.99 -7.09
N GLU A 146 -16.02 -14.63 -7.77
CA GLU A 146 -14.97 -15.40 -7.11
C GLU A 146 -13.67 -15.51 -7.90
N VAL A 147 -12.57 -15.72 -7.17
CA VAL A 147 -11.26 -16.12 -7.68
C VAL A 147 -11.07 -17.60 -7.38
N LYS A 148 -10.59 -18.39 -8.34
CA LYS A 148 -10.35 -19.83 -8.21
C LYS A 148 -8.96 -20.23 -8.67
N ALA A 149 -8.30 -21.08 -7.88
CA ALA A 149 -7.05 -21.74 -8.26
C ALA A 149 -7.03 -23.16 -7.69
N GLY A 150 -7.10 -24.16 -8.56
CA GLY A 150 -7.21 -25.56 -8.12
C GLY A 150 -8.46 -25.78 -7.25
N GLU A 151 -8.25 -26.27 -6.04
CA GLU A 151 -9.30 -26.48 -5.04
C GLU A 151 -9.61 -25.25 -4.17
N PHE A 152 -8.82 -24.18 -4.28
CA PHE A 152 -8.98 -22.97 -3.48
C PHE A 152 -9.85 -21.95 -4.20
N GLN A 153 -10.66 -21.24 -3.42
CA GLN A 153 -11.48 -20.12 -3.93
C GLN A 153 -11.60 -19.02 -2.89
N GLU A 154 -11.85 -17.81 -3.37
CA GLU A 154 -12.04 -16.62 -2.55
C GLU A 154 -13.09 -15.71 -3.20
N PRO A 155 -14.00 -15.09 -2.42
CA PRO A 155 -15.03 -14.22 -2.98
C PRO A 155 -14.43 -12.94 -3.57
N ILE A 156 -15.04 -12.44 -4.65
CA ILE A 156 -14.87 -11.09 -5.18
C ILE A 156 -16.08 -10.25 -4.77
N CYS A 157 -15.83 -9.17 -4.04
CA CYS A 157 -16.82 -8.16 -3.70
C CYS A 157 -16.10 -6.81 -3.69
N GLU A 158 -16.01 -6.16 -4.84
CA GLU A 158 -15.14 -5.02 -5.07
C GLU A 158 -15.85 -3.91 -5.83
N LEU A 159 -15.43 -2.68 -5.56
CA LEU A 159 -15.79 -1.49 -6.32
C LEU A 159 -14.53 -0.89 -6.92
N GLU A 160 -14.49 -0.72 -8.22
CA GLU A 160 -13.39 -0.11 -8.95
C GLU A 160 -13.85 1.20 -9.57
N LEU A 161 -13.04 2.26 -9.42
CA LEU A 161 -13.25 3.55 -10.07
C LEU A 161 -12.12 3.72 -11.08
N GLU A 162 -12.43 3.61 -12.36
CA GLU A 162 -11.46 3.71 -13.45
C GLU A 162 -11.61 5.03 -14.20
N LEU A 163 -10.52 5.74 -14.35
CA LEU A 163 -10.45 6.97 -15.12
C LEU A 163 -10.43 6.64 -16.62
N LEU A 164 -11.48 7.01 -17.35
CA LEU A 164 -11.53 6.86 -18.81
C LEU A 164 -10.91 8.07 -19.51
N GLU A 165 -11.22 9.27 -19.03
CA GLU A 165 -10.69 10.55 -19.54
C GLU A 165 -10.60 11.56 -18.41
N GLY A 166 -9.56 12.40 -18.42
CA GLY A 166 -9.40 13.52 -17.50
C GLY A 166 -8.25 13.35 -16.50
N HIS A 167 -8.52 13.61 -15.22
CA HIS A 167 -7.49 13.73 -14.17
C HIS A 167 -7.74 12.77 -13.02
N ALA A 168 -6.65 12.18 -12.50
CA ALA A 168 -6.68 11.25 -11.37
C ALA A 168 -7.30 11.87 -10.10
N GLU A 169 -7.14 13.18 -9.90
CA GLU A 169 -7.71 13.91 -8.78
C GLU A 169 -9.26 13.85 -8.77
N ASP A 170 -9.91 13.77 -9.92
CA ASP A 170 -11.35 13.66 -10.00
C ASP A 170 -11.84 12.27 -9.58
N VAL A 171 -11.04 11.21 -9.80
CA VAL A 171 -11.31 9.86 -9.23
C VAL A 171 -11.33 9.92 -7.71
N LEU A 172 -10.37 10.63 -7.11
CA LEU A 172 -10.30 10.80 -5.64
C LEU A 172 -11.46 11.64 -5.11
N LYS A 173 -11.89 12.67 -5.82
CA LYS A 173 -13.09 13.46 -5.47
C LYS A 173 -14.36 12.61 -5.47
N LEU A 174 -14.55 11.79 -6.52
CA LEU A 174 -15.68 10.88 -6.59
C LEU A 174 -15.63 9.86 -5.45
N ALA A 175 -14.46 9.27 -5.19
CA ALA A 175 -14.27 8.33 -4.09
C ALA A 175 -14.63 8.95 -2.74
N ARG A 176 -14.28 10.22 -2.51
CA ARG A 176 -14.63 10.95 -1.27
C ARG A 176 -16.15 11.04 -1.04
N LYS A 177 -16.93 11.18 -2.11
CA LYS A 177 -18.39 11.16 -2.02
C LYS A 177 -18.91 9.76 -1.64
N LEU A 178 -18.28 8.70 -2.17
CA LEU A 178 -18.70 7.33 -1.94
C LEU A 178 -18.36 6.83 -0.52
N VAL A 179 -17.21 7.19 0.02
CA VAL A 179 -16.76 6.71 1.35
C VAL A 179 -17.54 7.34 2.52
N THR A 180 -18.43 8.29 2.27
CA THR A 180 -19.39 8.76 3.29
C THR A 180 -20.37 7.67 3.69
N GLN A 181 -20.54 6.64 2.87
CA GLN A 181 -21.31 5.44 3.18
C GLN A 181 -20.44 4.40 3.88
N SER A 182 -21.03 3.62 4.78
CA SER A 182 -20.37 2.48 5.38
C SER A 182 -20.17 1.34 4.38
N GLY A 183 -19.22 0.48 4.67
CA GLY A 183 -19.02 -0.77 3.94
C GLY A 183 -18.00 -0.70 2.82
N LEU A 184 -17.23 0.38 2.70
CA LEU A 184 -16.13 0.50 1.74
C LEU A 184 -14.78 0.49 2.46
N ARG A 185 -13.87 -0.34 1.98
CA ARG A 185 -12.48 -0.41 2.44
C ARG A 185 -11.54 -0.27 1.24
N GLN A 186 -10.70 0.75 1.25
CA GLN A 186 -9.70 0.95 0.21
C GLN A 186 -8.73 -0.24 0.18
N GLY A 187 -8.69 -0.97 -0.93
CA GLY A 187 -7.97 -2.24 -1.06
C GLY A 187 -6.72 -2.13 -1.92
N SER A 188 -5.65 -2.84 -1.54
CA SER A 188 -4.39 -2.93 -2.29
C SER A 188 -4.22 -4.24 -3.06
N LEU A 189 -4.91 -5.32 -2.65
CA LEU A 189 -4.83 -6.61 -3.32
C LEU A 189 -5.71 -6.67 -4.56
N SER A 190 -5.09 -6.80 -5.73
CA SER A 190 -5.81 -7.06 -6.98
C SER A 190 -6.38 -8.49 -7.03
N LYS A 191 -7.36 -8.72 -7.91
CA LYS A 191 -7.86 -10.06 -8.21
C LYS A 191 -6.71 -11.00 -8.59
N ALA A 192 -5.76 -10.52 -9.40
CA ALA A 192 -4.57 -11.27 -9.80
C ALA A 192 -3.68 -11.63 -8.60
N ALA A 193 -3.39 -10.69 -7.70
CA ALA A 193 -2.58 -10.97 -6.51
C ALA A 193 -3.21 -12.07 -5.63
N ARG A 194 -4.53 -12.06 -5.48
CA ARG A 194 -5.27 -13.09 -4.75
C ARG A 194 -5.23 -14.43 -5.48
N GLY A 195 -5.38 -14.44 -6.80
CA GLY A 195 -5.28 -15.65 -7.63
C GLY A 195 -3.91 -16.31 -7.55
N TYR A 196 -2.84 -15.54 -7.62
CA TYR A 196 -1.47 -16.05 -7.42
C TYR A 196 -1.29 -16.66 -6.03
N HIS A 197 -1.81 -16.01 -4.99
CA HIS A 197 -1.72 -16.53 -3.62
C HIS A 197 -2.43 -17.89 -3.49
N LEU A 198 -3.63 -18.03 -4.02
CA LEU A 198 -4.37 -19.29 -4.04
C LEU A 198 -3.63 -20.36 -4.85
N ALA A 199 -3.09 -20.02 -6.01
CA ALA A 199 -2.37 -20.94 -6.88
C ALA A 199 -1.05 -21.44 -6.29
N GLN A 200 -0.46 -20.69 -5.36
CA GLN A 200 0.75 -21.06 -4.62
C GLN A 200 0.47 -21.89 -3.34
N GLY A 201 -0.74 -22.39 -3.15
CA GLY A 201 -1.09 -23.26 -2.03
C GLY A 201 -1.91 -22.59 -0.93
N ASN A 202 -2.30 -21.34 -1.12
CA ASN A 202 -3.12 -20.59 -0.15
C ASN A 202 -2.54 -20.61 1.28
N GLU A 203 -1.23 -20.46 1.40
CA GLU A 203 -0.56 -20.45 2.70
C GLU A 203 -1.09 -19.33 3.59
N PRO A 204 -1.16 -19.53 4.92
CA PRO A 204 -1.61 -18.51 5.84
C PRO A 204 -0.81 -17.20 5.66
N ARG A 205 -1.51 -16.07 5.54
CA ARG A 205 -0.88 -14.75 5.50
C ARG A 205 -0.37 -14.40 6.90
N LEU A 206 0.89 -14.02 6.98
CA LEU A 206 1.55 -13.71 8.25
C LEU A 206 1.67 -12.20 8.45
N LEU A 207 1.74 -11.78 9.72
CA LEU A 207 2.19 -10.43 10.07
C LEU A 207 3.56 -10.21 9.45
N ARG A 208 3.78 -9.04 8.90
CA ARG A 208 5.09 -8.66 8.35
C ARG A 208 5.65 -7.48 9.13
N PRO A 209 6.93 -7.53 9.53
CA PRO A 209 7.59 -6.38 10.14
C PRO A 209 7.70 -5.25 9.12
N THR A 210 7.74 -4.01 9.62
CA THR A 210 8.08 -2.87 8.78
C THR A 210 9.54 -2.99 8.36
N GLU A 211 9.76 -3.13 7.07
CA GLU A 211 11.11 -3.19 6.52
C GLU A 211 11.73 -1.80 6.43
N ILE A 212 13.06 -1.75 6.35
CA ILE A 212 13.78 -0.51 6.08
C ILE A 212 13.28 0.06 4.77
N MET A 213 12.86 1.33 4.82
CA MET A 213 12.43 2.07 3.65
C MET A 213 13.51 2.08 2.59
N ARG A 214 13.15 1.86 1.35
CA ARG A 214 14.06 1.94 0.21
C ARG A 214 13.78 3.21 -0.60
N VAL A 215 14.86 3.90 -0.95
CA VAL A 215 14.82 5.04 -1.87
C VAL A 215 15.85 4.84 -2.99
N ALA A 216 15.57 5.41 -4.15
CA ALA A 216 16.54 5.38 -5.24
C ALA A 216 17.80 6.20 -4.87
N PRO A 217 18.98 5.87 -5.43
CA PRO A 217 20.17 6.71 -5.28
C PRO A 217 19.89 8.15 -5.70
N LYS A 218 20.44 9.11 -4.95
CA LYS A 218 20.27 10.55 -5.18
C LYS A 218 18.83 11.07 -5.01
N SER A 219 17.97 10.34 -4.29
CA SER A 219 16.63 10.82 -3.95
C SER A 219 16.66 12.14 -3.18
N SER A 220 15.67 12.99 -3.46
CA SER A 220 15.44 14.22 -2.71
C SER A 220 14.74 13.94 -1.36
N VAL A 221 14.72 14.94 -0.48
CA VAL A 221 13.98 14.89 0.78
C VAL A 221 12.49 14.64 0.52
N GLU A 222 11.90 15.26 -0.52
CA GLU A 222 10.52 15.02 -0.91
C GLU A 222 10.26 13.56 -1.27
N GLN A 223 11.14 12.95 -2.05
CA GLN A 223 11.03 11.54 -2.41
C GLN A 223 11.15 10.63 -1.17
N GLY A 224 12.01 10.98 -0.22
CA GLY A 224 12.08 10.29 1.08
C GLY A 224 10.79 10.45 1.90
N PHE A 225 10.20 11.62 1.89
CA PHE A 225 8.92 11.88 2.56
C PHE A 225 7.77 11.08 1.93
N GLU A 226 7.66 11.11 0.60
CA GLU A 226 6.68 10.30 -0.14
C GLU A 226 6.84 8.81 0.17
N ALA A 227 8.05 8.28 0.07
CA ALA A 227 8.34 6.87 0.36
C ALA A 227 7.98 6.47 1.79
N SER A 228 8.20 7.35 2.77
CA SER A 228 7.83 7.13 4.17
C SER A 228 6.33 6.96 4.36
N LEU A 229 5.53 7.84 3.76
CA LEU A 229 4.07 7.77 3.85
C LEU A 229 3.49 6.60 3.03
N GLU A 230 4.07 6.29 1.88
CA GLU A 230 3.67 5.13 1.06
C GLU A 230 3.95 3.81 1.81
N LEU A 231 5.09 3.69 2.48
CA LEU A 231 5.42 2.55 3.32
C LEU A 231 4.40 2.38 4.45
N ALA A 232 4.10 3.47 5.17
CA ALA A 232 3.15 3.45 6.27
C ALA A 232 1.73 3.05 5.81
N LEU A 233 1.27 3.61 4.69
CA LEU A 233 -0.04 3.28 4.11
C LEU A 233 -0.09 1.82 3.63
N SER A 234 0.97 1.32 3.01
CA SER A 234 1.09 -0.09 2.60
C SER A 234 1.02 -1.05 3.79
N GLN A 235 1.72 -0.73 4.90
CA GLN A 235 1.65 -1.50 6.13
C GLN A 235 0.26 -1.47 6.76
N TRP A 236 -0.39 -0.31 6.74
CA TRP A 236 -1.76 -0.17 7.24
C TRP A 236 -2.73 -1.07 6.45
N GLN A 237 -2.75 -0.96 5.12
CA GLN A 237 -3.67 -1.75 4.28
C GLN A 237 -3.39 -3.25 4.35
N TYR A 238 -2.12 -3.66 4.40
CA TYR A 238 -1.76 -5.06 4.53
C TYR A 238 -2.29 -5.68 5.83
N HIS A 239 -2.08 -5.00 6.96
CA HIS A 239 -2.52 -5.52 8.26
C HIS A 239 -4.03 -5.35 8.50
N GLU A 240 -4.69 -4.39 7.87
CA GLU A 240 -6.16 -4.36 7.83
C GLU A 240 -6.74 -5.60 7.18
N GLU A 241 -6.19 -6.01 6.05
CA GLU A 241 -6.59 -7.25 5.37
C GLU A 241 -6.44 -8.45 6.28
N LEU A 242 -5.33 -8.55 7.01
CA LEU A 242 -5.10 -9.62 7.96
C LEU A 242 -6.06 -9.55 9.16
N TRP A 243 -6.36 -8.34 9.63
CA TRP A 243 -7.26 -8.18 10.76
C TRP A 243 -8.69 -8.61 10.41
N VAL A 244 -9.22 -8.23 9.26
CA VAL A 244 -10.53 -8.71 8.76
C VAL A 244 -10.55 -10.23 8.62
N ARG A 245 -9.42 -10.83 8.24
CA ARG A 245 -9.27 -12.30 8.13
C ARG A 245 -9.08 -13.00 9.49
N GLY A 246 -9.09 -12.25 10.60
CA GLY A 246 -8.98 -12.80 11.95
C GLY A 246 -7.56 -13.16 12.38
N VAL A 247 -6.53 -12.66 11.70
CA VAL A 247 -5.13 -12.93 12.08
C VAL A 247 -4.80 -12.24 13.40
N LYS A 248 -4.38 -13.04 14.38
CA LYS A 248 -4.02 -12.55 15.71
C LYS A 248 -2.86 -11.55 15.63
N GLY A 249 -2.99 -10.42 16.32
CA GLY A 249 -1.98 -9.37 16.36
C GLY A 249 -2.10 -8.33 15.24
N ALA A 250 -2.90 -8.57 14.20
CA ALA A 250 -3.02 -7.66 13.06
C ALA A 250 -3.55 -6.28 13.45
N LYS A 251 -4.47 -6.17 14.41
CA LYS A 251 -4.94 -4.88 14.95
C LYS A 251 -3.80 -4.02 15.50
N ALA A 252 -2.88 -4.63 16.24
CA ALA A 252 -1.73 -3.91 16.79
C ALA A 252 -0.81 -3.38 15.68
N GLU A 253 -0.64 -4.15 14.59
CA GLU A 253 0.13 -3.72 13.42
C GLU A 253 -0.55 -2.60 12.63
N VAL A 254 -1.89 -2.58 12.55
CA VAL A 254 -2.64 -1.46 11.98
C VAL A 254 -2.37 -0.18 12.77
N LEU A 255 -2.46 -0.25 14.09
CA LEU A 255 -2.16 0.90 14.98
C LEU A 255 -0.69 1.34 14.86
N ALA A 256 0.24 0.40 14.75
CA ALA A 256 1.66 0.70 14.50
C ALA A 256 1.88 1.40 13.15
N ALA A 257 1.17 0.98 12.09
CA ALA A 257 1.24 1.64 10.79
C ALA A 257 0.67 3.07 10.83
N MET A 258 -0.40 3.31 11.57
CA MET A 258 -0.94 4.66 11.80
C MET A 258 0.06 5.53 12.59
N ALA A 259 0.72 4.96 13.60
CA ALA A 259 1.80 5.63 14.32
C ALA A 259 2.96 5.97 13.38
N LEU A 260 3.32 5.08 12.44
CA LEU A 260 4.35 5.32 11.44
C LEU A 260 3.99 6.50 10.52
N VAL A 261 2.71 6.68 10.13
CA VAL A 261 2.24 7.90 9.44
C VAL A 261 2.55 9.15 10.28
N ARG A 262 2.18 9.15 11.56
CA ARG A 262 2.44 10.28 12.47
C ARG A 262 3.93 10.56 12.65
N HIS A 263 4.74 9.51 12.78
CA HIS A 263 6.20 9.63 12.92
C HIS A 263 6.84 10.17 11.64
N SER A 264 6.38 9.74 10.46
CA SER A 264 6.80 10.32 9.16
C SER A 264 6.50 11.81 9.10
N LEU A 265 5.27 12.22 9.39
CA LEU A 265 4.87 13.62 9.39
C LEU A 265 5.67 14.46 10.41
N THR A 266 6.09 13.88 11.51
CA THR A 266 6.89 14.55 12.55
C THR A 266 8.35 14.65 12.14
N LEU A 267 8.93 13.58 11.57
CA LEU A 267 10.31 13.54 11.11
C LEU A 267 10.62 14.64 10.09
N PHE A 268 9.71 14.83 9.13
CA PHE A 268 9.84 15.85 8.09
C PHE A 268 9.24 17.23 8.47
N GLY A 269 8.81 17.38 9.73
CA GLY A 269 8.11 18.58 10.22
C GLY A 269 8.93 19.90 10.18
N GLY A 270 10.26 19.80 10.06
CA GLY A 270 11.13 20.96 9.85
C GLY A 270 11.10 21.51 8.42
N ILE A 271 10.47 20.79 7.48
CA ILE A 271 10.32 21.17 6.07
C ILE A 271 8.83 21.26 5.72
N VAL A 272 8.07 20.18 5.99
CA VAL A 272 6.62 20.15 5.77
C VAL A 272 5.92 20.66 7.04
N PRO A 273 5.31 21.85 7.01
CA PRO A 273 4.73 22.44 8.21
C PRO A 273 3.53 21.65 8.72
N ARG A 274 3.34 21.61 10.05
CA ARG A 274 2.25 20.86 10.72
C ARG A 274 0.86 21.17 10.15
N LYS A 275 0.63 22.43 9.73
CA LYS A 275 -0.64 22.85 9.12
C LYS A 275 -1.00 22.08 7.84
N ALA A 276 0.02 21.61 7.09
CA ALA A 276 -0.19 20.80 5.87
C ALA A 276 -0.82 19.45 6.16
N SER A 277 -0.59 18.88 7.32
CA SER A 277 -1.11 17.57 7.75
C SER A 277 -2.14 17.63 8.87
N ALA A 278 -2.63 18.81 9.24
CA ALA A 278 -3.52 18.97 10.39
C ALA A 278 -4.80 18.15 10.26
N HIS A 279 -5.46 18.25 9.13
CA HIS A 279 -6.69 17.47 8.84
C HIS A 279 -6.45 15.95 8.88
N LEU A 280 -5.36 15.48 8.26
CA LEU A 280 -4.99 14.06 8.30
C LEU A 280 -4.75 13.59 9.73
N ARG A 281 -4.05 14.38 10.56
CA ARG A 281 -3.81 14.07 11.98
C ARG A 281 -5.09 13.95 12.78
N ASP A 282 -6.07 14.84 12.53
CA ASP A 282 -7.37 14.78 13.18
C ASP A 282 -8.15 13.52 12.79
N LEU A 283 -8.13 13.14 11.51
CA LEU A 283 -8.74 11.90 11.04
C LEU A 283 -8.07 10.66 11.67
N LEU A 284 -6.76 10.64 11.76
CA LEU A 284 -6.04 9.56 12.44
C LEU A 284 -6.47 9.43 13.90
N THR A 285 -6.65 10.54 14.61
CA THR A 285 -7.12 10.54 16.00
C THR A 285 -8.52 9.93 16.12
N GLN A 286 -9.43 10.25 15.19
CA GLN A 286 -10.77 9.66 15.17
C GLN A 286 -10.73 8.15 14.93
N VAL A 287 -9.90 7.69 13.99
CA VAL A 287 -9.75 6.26 13.70
C VAL A 287 -9.09 5.51 14.85
N GLU A 288 -8.07 6.08 15.48
CA GLU A 288 -7.43 5.52 16.68
C GLU A 288 -8.43 5.36 17.83
N ALA A 289 -9.29 6.36 18.06
CA ALA A 289 -10.34 6.30 19.07
C ALA A 289 -11.38 5.21 18.74
N LEU A 290 -11.79 5.08 17.47
CA LEU A 290 -12.67 4.00 17.02
C LEU A 290 -12.04 2.63 17.26
N MET A 291 -10.77 2.46 16.92
CA MET A 291 -10.05 1.19 17.11
C MET A 291 -9.78 0.88 18.59
N ALA A 292 -9.69 1.88 19.46
CA ALA A 292 -9.54 1.69 20.89
C ALA A 292 -10.85 1.21 21.56
N SER A 293 -12.00 1.43 20.93
CA SER A 293 -13.29 0.91 21.39
C SER A 293 -13.41 -0.60 21.10
N GLU A 294 -14.35 -1.26 21.78
CA GLU A 294 -14.60 -2.70 21.60
C GLU A 294 -15.52 -2.97 20.40
N VAL A 295 -15.08 -2.57 19.20
CA VAL A 295 -15.80 -2.84 17.95
C VAL A 295 -15.14 -3.99 17.20
N SER A 296 -15.93 -4.68 16.35
CA SER A 296 -15.39 -5.73 15.48
C SER A 296 -14.42 -5.16 14.44
N ALA A 297 -13.59 -6.01 13.86
CA ALA A 297 -12.71 -5.65 12.76
C ALA A 297 -13.49 -5.04 11.59
N GLU A 298 -14.59 -5.68 11.21
CA GLU A 298 -15.46 -5.23 10.13
C GLU A 298 -16.02 -3.83 10.41
N THR A 299 -16.56 -3.60 11.60
CA THR A 299 -17.10 -2.29 11.99
C THR A 299 -16.03 -1.19 11.91
N ALA A 300 -14.82 -1.45 12.42
CA ALA A 300 -13.74 -0.47 12.41
C ALA A 300 -13.22 -0.19 11.01
N ILE A 301 -12.95 -1.24 10.24
CA ILE A 301 -12.25 -1.16 8.96
C ILE A 301 -13.15 -0.66 7.83
N TYR A 302 -14.42 -1.05 7.81
CA TYR A 302 -15.40 -0.58 6.82
C TYR A 302 -16.14 0.69 7.24
N SER A 303 -15.70 1.36 8.30
CA SER A 303 -16.29 2.63 8.74
C SER A 303 -15.96 3.78 7.78
N PRO A 304 -16.86 4.77 7.63
CA PRO A 304 -16.56 5.99 6.89
C PRO A 304 -15.32 6.73 7.42
N GLN A 305 -15.09 6.71 8.72
CA GLN A 305 -13.92 7.36 9.35
C GLN A 305 -12.61 6.75 8.86
N THR A 306 -12.50 5.43 8.87
CA THR A 306 -11.28 4.71 8.42
C THR A 306 -11.08 4.87 6.92
N ALA A 307 -12.13 4.75 6.12
CA ALA A 307 -12.08 4.96 4.68
C ALA A 307 -11.65 6.39 4.32
N THR A 308 -12.22 7.39 4.99
CA THR A 308 -11.89 8.81 4.77
C THR A 308 -10.42 9.10 5.15
N ALA A 309 -9.92 8.56 6.25
CA ALA A 309 -8.53 8.77 6.67
C ALA A 309 -7.53 8.21 5.65
N LYS A 310 -7.73 6.98 5.17
CA LYS A 310 -6.87 6.38 4.14
C LYS A 310 -6.95 7.11 2.80
N LEU A 311 -8.16 7.47 2.38
CA LEU A 311 -8.35 8.22 1.15
C LEU A 311 -7.68 9.60 1.22
N THR A 312 -7.78 10.29 2.36
CA THR A 312 -7.11 11.57 2.58
C THR A 312 -5.60 11.45 2.52
N LEU A 313 -5.02 10.39 3.10
CA LEU A 313 -3.58 10.11 2.99
C LEU A 313 -3.18 9.78 1.54
N THR A 314 -3.98 9.00 0.83
CA THR A 314 -3.75 8.69 -0.59
C THR A 314 -3.77 9.96 -1.45
N GLU A 315 -4.76 10.82 -1.25
CA GLU A 315 -4.87 12.11 -1.95
C GLU A 315 -3.68 13.01 -1.62
N PHE A 316 -3.30 13.11 -0.35
CA PHE A 316 -2.14 13.88 0.10
C PHE A 316 -0.86 13.46 -0.61
N LEU A 317 -0.67 12.15 -0.83
CA LEU A 317 0.45 11.59 -1.58
C LEU A 317 0.34 11.86 -3.09
N VAL A 318 -0.79 11.56 -3.70
CA VAL A 318 -0.98 11.64 -5.16
C VAL A 318 -0.89 13.09 -5.65
N THR A 319 -1.47 14.02 -4.92
CA THR A 319 -1.51 15.45 -5.28
C THR A 319 -0.31 16.22 -4.72
N ARG A 320 0.55 15.59 -3.91
CA ARG A 320 1.58 16.26 -3.13
C ARG A 320 1.01 17.45 -2.36
N GLY A 321 -0.07 17.20 -1.63
CA GLY A 321 -0.88 18.21 -0.95
C GLY A 321 -0.12 19.13 0.02
N TRP A 322 1.08 18.75 0.43
CA TRP A 322 1.96 19.58 1.26
C TRP A 322 2.58 20.77 0.52
N ARG A 323 2.72 20.70 -0.80
CA ARG A 323 3.46 21.71 -1.58
C ARG A 323 2.87 23.10 -1.46
N THR A 324 1.54 23.22 -1.38
CA THR A 324 0.84 24.50 -1.23
C THR A 324 1.12 25.20 0.11
N PHE A 325 1.68 24.48 1.08
CA PHE A 325 2.01 24.99 2.41
C PHE A 325 3.49 25.35 2.59
N LEU A 326 4.33 25.05 1.59
CA LEU A 326 5.77 25.30 1.68
C LEU A 326 6.07 26.80 1.40
N ASP A 327 6.87 27.40 2.28
CA ASP A 327 7.50 28.69 2.00
C ASP A 327 8.73 28.53 1.10
N ALA A 328 9.31 29.63 0.64
CA ALA A 328 10.46 29.60 -0.26
C ALA A 328 11.68 28.87 0.32
N LYS A 329 11.89 28.93 1.65
CA LYS A 329 12.98 28.22 2.33
C LYS A 329 12.73 26.72 2.37
N ALA A 330 11.49 26.31 2.66
CA ALA A 330 11.10 24.91 2.66
C ALA A 330 11.13 24.30 1.27
N GLN A 331 10.74 25.05 0.23
CA GLN A 331 10.85 24.62 -1.16
C GLN A 331 12.31 24.33 -1.56
N GLY A 332 13.27 25.17 -1.16
CA GLY A 332 14.67 24.88 -1.39
C GLY A 332 15.18 23.63 -0.68
N LYS A 333 14.70 23.38 0.54
CA LYS A 333 15.11 22.21 1.34
C LYS A 333 14.49 20.89 0.92
N ILE A 334 13.29 20.91 0.34
CA ILE A 334 12.59 19.67 -0.02
C ILE A 334 13.25 18.99 -1.22
N ASP A 335 13.96 19.74 -2.04
CA ASP A 335 14.73 19.27 -3.19
C ASP A 335 16.16 18.85 -2.82
N ASP A 336 16.61 19.13 -1.59
CA ASP A 336 17.93 18.72 -1.09
C ASP A 336 18.08 17.19 -1.05
N SER A 337 19.32 16.71 -0.94
CA SER A 337 19.64 15.28 -0.83
C SER A 337 19.01 14.65 0.39
N PHE A 338 18.22 13.58 0.19
CA PHE A 338 17.67 12.76 1.26
C PHE A 338 18.78 12.12 2.11
N LYS A 339 19.88 11.67 1.50
CA LYS A 339 21.01 11.11 2.25
C LYS A 339 21.59 12.12 3.24
N ARG A 340 21.79 13.39 2.82
CA ARG A 340 22.29 14.43 3.71
C ARG A 340 21.31 14.73 4.85
N PHE A 341 20.02 14.77 4.55
CA PHE A 341 18.97 14.88 5.55
C PHE A 341 19.03 13.71 6.55
N ALA A 342 19.17 12.49 6.05
CA ALA A 342 19.27 11.28 6.87
C ALA A 342 20.51 11.28 7.78
N ASP A 343 21.68 11.66 7.28
CA ASP A 343 22.91 11.76 8.09
C ASP A 343 22.73 12.65 9.35
N ILE A 344 22.08 13.79 9.16
CA ILE A 344 21.84 14.75 10.25
C ILE A 344 20.83 14.17 11.26
N HIS A 345 19.72 13.64 10.77
CA HIS A 345 18.62 13.18 11.63
C HIS A 345 18.94 11.84 12.32
N LEU A 346 19.65 10.92 11.69
CA LEU A 346 20.14 9.67 12.34
C LEU A 346 20.98 9.97 13.56
N SER A 347 21.92 10.93 13.44
CA SER A 347 22.74 11.33 14.57
C SER A 347 21.92 11.91 15.73
N ARG A 348 20.87 12.67 15.44
CA ARG A 348 19.96 13.23 16.46
C ARG A 348 19.16 12.15 17.17
N HIS A 349 18.56 11.21 16.41
CA HIS A 349 17.76 10.13 16.98
C HIS A 349 18.61 9.14 17.80
N ALA A 350 19.81 8.84 17.34
CA ALA A 350 20.75 8.02 18.09
C ALA A 350 21.22 8.69 19.40
N ALA A 351 21.45 10.01 19.36
CA ALA A 351 21.80 10.77 20.55
C ALA A 351 20.65 10.80 21.56
N GLU A 352 19.41 10.98 21.11
CA GLU A 352 18.22 10.90 21.98
C GLU A 352 18.11 9.53 22.64
N LEU A 353 18.27 8.43 21.88
CA LEU A 353 18.24 7.07 22.41
C LEU A 353 19.33 6.84 23.46
N LYS A 354 20.57 7.29 23.20
CA LYS A 354 21.66 7.22 24.17
C LYS A 354 21.40 8.03 25.43
N THR A 355 20.76 9.19 25.31
CA THR A 355 20.39 10.02 26.46
C THR A 355 19.35 9.32 27.33
N ILE A 356 18.36 8.68 26.73
CA ILE A 356 17.27 8.00 27.46
C ILE A 356 17.76 6.70 28.08
N PHE A 357 18.47 5.87 27.32
CA PHE A 357 18.81 4.49 27.69
C PHE A 357 20.28 4.29 28.09
N GLY A 358 21.06 5.36 28.21
CA GLY A 358 22.47 5.30 28.59
C GLY A 358 22.74 4.70 29.99
N HIS A 359 21.70 4.56 30.82
CA HIS A 359 21.73 3.95 32.13
C HIS A 359 20.46 3.12 32.36
N PRO A 360 20.47 2.14 33.28
CA PRO A 360 19.28 1.37 33.63
C PRO A 360 18.16 2.26 34.15
N LEU A 361 16.91 2.01 33.71
CA LEU A 361 15.74 2.83 34.08
C LEU A 361 14.87 2.19 35.17
N GLY A 362 15.16 0.94 35.59
CA GLY A 362 14.37 0.22 36.58
C GLY A 362 12.90 0.08 36.12
N ASP A 363 11.97 0.57 36.92
CA ASP A 363 10.52 0.50 36.61
C ASP A 363 10.05 1.52 35.57
N GLN A 364 10.92 2.45 35.13
CA GLN A 364 10.56 3.55 34.23
C GLN A 364 10.67 3.22 32.73
N TYR A 365 11.06 2.00 32.41
CA TYR A 365 11.17 1.59 30.98
C TYR A 365 9.84 1.77 30.22
N GLY A 366 8.70 1.48 30.86
CA GLY A 366 7.38 1.65 30.29
C GLY A 366 7.07 3.09 29.86
N ASP A 367 7.56 4.08 30.61
CA ASP A 367 7.35 5.50 30.33
C ASP A 367 8.05 5.97 29.05
N GLN A 368 9.05 5.22 28.58
CA GLN A 368 9.85 5.54 27.40
C GLN A 368 9.39 4.83 26.13
N LEU A 369 8.38 3.96 26.18
CA LEU A 369 7.92 3.15 25.04
C LEU A 369 7.56 4.01 23.82
N ILE A 370 6.84 5.11 24.02
CA ILE A 370 6.42 5.99 22.91
C ILE A 370 7.65 6.65 22.27
N ARG A 371 8.62 7.09 23.05
CA ARG A 371 9.86 7.69 22.52
C ARG A 371 10.71 6.66 21.80
N LEU A 372 10.84 5.47 22.39
CA LEU A 372 11.60 4.37 21.78
C LEU A 372 11.00 3.99 20.42
N ALA A 373 9.69 3.76 20.35
CA ALA A 373 9.00 3.42 19.10
C ALA A 373 9.17 4.52 18.04
N ARG A 374 9.00 5.79 18.41
CA ARG A 374 9.20 6.92 17.49
C ARG A 374 10.63 6.98 16.94
N ASN A 375 11.64 6.79 17.78
CA ASN A 375 13.03 6.83 17.35
C ASN A 375 13.37 5.64 16.44
N ILE A 376 12.87 4.44 16.76
CA ILE A 376 13.04 3.25 15.91
C ILE A 376 12.42 3.51 14.53
N ASP A 377 11.18 3.97 14.47
CA ASP A 377 10.50 4.29 13.21
C ASP A 377 11.26 5.35 12.41
N SER A 378 11.71 6.43 13.06
CA SER A 378 12.46 7.50 12.39
C SER A 378 13.78 6.97 11.81
N ILE A 379 14.51 6.15 12.55
CA ILE A 379 15.77 5.55 12.08
C ILE A 379 15.51 4.57 10.93
N LEU A 380 14.46 3.76 11.02
CA LEU A 380 14.04 2.86 9.95
C LEU A 380 13.75 3.63 8.64
N LEU A 381 13.03 4.74 8.73
CA LEU A 381 12.71 5.59 7.57
C LEU A 381 13.95 6.29 7.01
N LEU A 382 14.86 6.73 7.85
CA LEU A 382 16.10 7.41 7.45
C LEU A 382 17.14 6.44 6.86
N SER A 383 17.04 5.16 7.20
CA SER A 383 18.04 4.14 6.81
C SER A 383 17.98 3.77 5.33
N GLY A 384 16.97 4.22 4.58
CA GLY A 384 16.79 3.89 3.16
C GLY A 384 17.89 4.37 2.22
N ALA A 385 18.74 5.30 2.68
CA ALA A 385 19.90 5.81 1.93
C ALA A 385 21.20 5.04 2.19
N TYR A 386 21.14 3.95 2.97
CA TYR A 386 22.32 3.19 3.43
C TYR A 386 22.24 1.72 3.09
N ASP A 387 23.29 0.97 3.45
CA ASP A 387 23.30 -0.48 3.34
C ASP A 387 22.23 -1.10 4.27
N GLY A 388 21.24 -1.75 3.68
CA GLY A 388 20.11 -2.33 4.40
C GLY A 388 20.50 -3.35 5.48
N PRO A 389 21.41 -4.32 5.23
CA PRO A 389 21.87 -5.26 6.22
C PRO A 389 22.47 -4.62 7.47
N GLN A 390 23.34 -3.61 7.32
CA GLN A 390 23.96 -2.90 8.44
C GLN A 390 22.93 -2.12 9.26
N ALA A 391 22.03 -1.40 8.59
CA ALA A 391 20.95 -0.66 9.25
C ALA A 391 20.01 -1.60 10.02
N ARG A 392 19.69 -2.76 9.43
CA ARG A 392 18.83 -3.78 10.07
C ARG A 392 19.47 -4.33 11.33
N ALA A 393 20.74 -4.74 11.25
CA ALA A 393 21.49 -5.26 12.40
C ALA A 393 21.53 -4.23 13.56
N TRP A 394 21.70 -2.95 13.22
CA TRP A 394 21.70 -1.88 14.23
C TRP A 394 20.31 -1.69 14.87
N LEU A 395 19.22 -1.77 14.09
CA LEU A 395 17.86 -1.64 14.57
C LEU A 395 17.38 -2.84 15.40
N GLU A 396 17.88 -4.05 15.13
CA GLU A 396 17.45 -5.28 15.79
C GLU A 396 17.57 -5.19 17.32
N ASN A 397 18.64 -4.61 17.85
CA ASN A 397 18.81 -4.46 19.29
C ASN A 397 17.81 -3.46 19.90
N TRP A 398 17.50 -2.36 19.22
CA TRP A 398 16.50 -1.40 19.69
C TRP A 398 15.07 -1.97 19.60
N GLN A 399 14.78 -2.74 18.55
CA GLN A 399 13.51 -3.46 18.39
C GLN A 399 13.37 -4.56 19.44
N GLY A 400 14.46 -5.29 19.74
CA GLY A 400 14.52 -6.26 20.83
C GLY A 400 14.24 -5.61 22.19
N LEU A 401 14.84 -4.45 22.47
CA LEU A 401 14.55 -3.68 23.67
C LEU A 401 13.06 -3.28 23.76
N LEU A 402 12.50 -2.76 22.66
CA LEU A 402 11.09 -2.40 22.61
C LEU A 402 10.19 -3.60 22.89
N TYR A 403 10.48 -4.74 22.30
CA TYR A 403 9.74 -5.98 22.54
C TYR A 403 9.87 -6.47 23.99
N ALA A 404 11.09 -6.50 24.53
CA ALA A 404 11.34 -6.94 25.90
C ALA A 404 10.59 -6.06 26.93
N ILE A 405 10.55 -4.73 26.72
CA ILE A 405 9.80 -3.82 27.60
C ILE A 405 8.28 -4.12 27.50
N LYS A 406 7.73 -4.26 26.27
CA LYS A 406 6.32 -4.57 26.07
C LYS A 406 5.89 -5.89 26.70
N THR A 407 6.76 -6.89 26.69
CA THR A 407 6.52 -8.23 27.22
C THR A 407 7.02 -8.43 28.66
N ARG A 408 7.57 -7.37 29.29
CA ARG A 408 8.08 -7.35 30.66
C ARG A 408 9.16 -8.42 30.94
N GLN A 409 10.05 -8.62 30.00
CA GLN A 409 11.17 -9.57 30.10
C GLN A 409 12.40 -8.86 30.68
N HIS A 410 12.49 -8.75 32.00
CA HIS A 410 13.47 -7.90 32.69
C HIS A 410 14.95 -8.24 32.33
N ILE A 411 15.29 -9.49 32.18
CA ILE A 411 16.65 -9.90 31.80
C ILE A 411 16.98 -9.44 30.39
N GLU A 412 16.06 -9.63 29.45
CA GLU A 412 16.20 -9.24 28.06
C GLU A 412 16.24 -7.72 27.87
N ILE A 413 15.55 -6.96 28.72
CA ILE A 413 15.58 -5.49 28.71
C ILE A 413 17.03 -5.00 28.88
N GLU A 414 17.72 -5.44 29.92
CA GLU A 414 19.10 -5.00 30.19
C GLU A 414 20.09 -5.55 29.15
N HIS A 415 19.87 -6.75 28.66
CA HIS A 415 20.67 -7.31 27.57
C HIS A 415 20.58 -6.44 26.32
N PHE A 416 19.38 -6.26 25.77
CA PHE A 416 19.18 -5.46 24.55
C PHE A 416 19.58 -4.00 24.73
N ARG A 417 19.34 -3.41 25.92
CA ARG A 417 19.78 -2.05 26.23
C ARG A 417 21.32 -1.92 26.10
N ASN A 418 22.05 -2.83 26.71
CA ASN A 418 23.53 -2.80 26.70
C ASN A 418 24.07 -2.99 25.28
N GLU A 419 23.53 -3.96 24.55
CA GLU A 419 23.91 -4.21 23.15
C GLU A 419 23.60 -2.98 22.27
N ALA A 420 22.40 -2.41 22.39
CA ALA A 420 21.98 -1.27 21.59
C ALA A 420 22.85 -0.01 21.83
N ILE A 421 23.25 0.25 23.09
CA ILE A 421 24.05 1.41 23.42
C ILE A 421 25.49 1.26 22.96
N SER A 422 26.05 0.03 22.98
CA SER A 422 27.42 -0.25 22.60
C SER A 422 27.68 -0.21 21.09
N GLN A 423 26.61 -0.21 20.28
CA GLN A 423 26.72 -0.24 18.83
C GLN A 423 27.35 1.03 18.26
N GLU A 424 28.20 0.86 17.25
CA GLU A 424 28.69 1.98 16.46
C GLU A 424 27.67 2.40 15.38
N PRO A 425 27.59 3.71 15.08
CA PRO A 425 26.70 4.22 14.06
C PRO A 425 27.08 3.72 12.66
N PHE A 426 26.14 3.07 11.94
CA PHE A 426 26.37 2.56 10.58
C PHE A 426 26.48 3.66 9.53
N TRP A 427 25.94 4.85 9.79
CA TRP A 427 25.91 5.98 8.85
C TRP A 427 27.20 6.80 8.82
N LEU A 428 28.11 6.68 9.78
CA LEU A 428 29.34 7.45 9.84
C LEU A 428 30.42 6.95 8.86
N HIS A 429 30.34 5.71 8.40
CA HIS A 429 31.34 5.06 7.56
C HIS A 429 30.97 4.98 6.07
N SER A 430 29.81 5.49 5.67
CA SER A 430 29.32 5.42 4.29
C SER A 430 30.00 6.35 3.28
N GLY A 431 31.02 7.09 3.72
CA GLY A 431 31.80 8.02 2.87
C GLY A 431 33.08 7.48 2.25
N LYS A 432 33.40 6.19 2.47
CA LYS A 432 34.61 5.55 1.93
C LYS A 432 34.25 4.34 1.06
N ARG A 433 33.56 4.57 -0.05
CA ARG A 433 33.54 3.67 -1.22
C ARG A 433 33.39 4.45 -2.51
#